data_5b15d8d9701c5984f61012145965e91d
#
_entry.id   5b15d8d9701c5984f61012145965e91d
#
_cell.length_a   1.000
_cell.length_b   1.000
_cell.length_c   1.000
_cell.angle_alpha   90.00
_cell.angle_beta   90.00
_cell.angle_gamma   90.00
#
_symmetry.space_group_name_H-M   'P 1'
#
loop_
_entity.id
_entity.type
_entity.pdbx_description
1 polymer ?
#
loop_
_entity_poly.entity_id
_entity_poly.type
_entity_poly.pdbx_seq_one_letter_code
_entity_poly.pdbx_strand_id
1 'polypeptide(L)' 'MERQILVADEVAAMLRVDRQRVYELVRKNAIPVIRLGERQYRFDAEAIKEWIARGGRCPTEREARP' A
#
# COMPACT_ATOMS: atom_id res chain seq x y z
N MET A 1 1.40 -7.63 20.06
CA MET A 1 2.17 -7.24 18.93
C MET A 1 1.70 -5.97 18.37
N GLU A 2 2.63 -5.12 18.12
CA GLU A 2 2.29 -3.81 17.63
C GLU A 2 2.39 -3.73 16.15
N ARG A 3 1.44 -3.04 15.56
CA ARG A 3 1.49 -2.77 14.14
C ARG A 3 2.04 -1.39 13.94
N GLN A 4 2.95 -1.28 13.02
CA GLN A 4 3.48 0.00 12.64
C GLN A 4 2.64 0.56 11.51
N ILE A 5 2.15 1.78 11.70
CA ILE A 5 1.33 2.44 10.70
C ILE A 5 2.17 3.49 10.00
N LEU A 6 2.13 3.47 8.68
CA LEU A 6 2.92 4.36 7.85
C LEU A 6 2.03 5.36 7.16
N VAL A 7 2.57 6.52 6.87
CA VAL A 7 1.89 7.49 6.02
C VAL A 7 2.44 7.38 4.60
N ALA A 8 1.77 8.07 3.68
CA ALA A 8 2.14 7.96 2.27
C ALA A 8 3.58 8.36 2.02
N ASP A 9 4.06 9.39 2.73
CA ASP A 9 5.44 9.82 2.55
C ASP A 9 6.41 8.71 2.91
N GLU A 10 6.09 7.98 3.97
CA GLU A 10 6.96 6.90 4.39
C GLU A 10 6.97 5.76 3.38
N VAL A 11 5.80 5.45 2.85
CA VAL A 11 5.72 4.40 1.84
C VAL A 11 6.46 4.83 0.58
N ALA A 12 6.33 6.09 0.19
CA ALA A 12 7.03 6.59 -0.97
C ALA A 12 8.53 6.45 -0.79
N ALA A 13 9.03 6.75 0.41
CA ALA A 13 10.45 6.61 0.69
C ALA A 13 10.87 5.16 0.62
N MET A 14 10.06 4.26 1.15
CA MET A 14 10.38 2.83 1.09
C MET A 14 10.48 2.33 -0.34
N LEU A 15 9.59 2.81 -1.17
CA LEU A 15 9.55 2.37 -2.57
C LEU A 15 10.44 3.22 -3.46
N ARG A 16 10.96 4.31 -2.93
CA ARG A 16 11.82 5.23 -3.68
C ARG A 16 11.07 5.81 -4.86
N VAL A 17 9.86 6.26 -4.62
CA VAL A 17 9.04 6.90 -5.64
C VAL A 17 8.46 8.15 -5.05
N ASP A 18 7.81 8.96 -5.89
CA ASP A 18 7.13 10.16 -5.44
C ASP A 18 5.87 9.81 -4.68
N ARG A 19 5.47 10.71 -3.78
CA ARG A 19 4.25 10.53 -3.05
C ARG A 19 3.05 10.39 -4.00
N GLN A 20 3.08 11.13 -5.09
CA GLN A 20 2.01 11.04 -6.07
C GLN A 20 1.86 9.63 -6.61
N ARG A 21 2.98 8.95 -6.77
CA ARG A 21 2.93 7.58 -7.26
C ARG A 21 2.19 6.68 -6.27
N VAL A 22 2.42 6.91 -4.98
CA VAL A 22 1.71 6.15 -3.96
C VAL A 22 0.20 6.41 -4.06
N TYR A 23 -0.18 7.65 -4.25
CA TYR A 23 -1.60 7.97 -4.40
C TYR A 23 -2.21 7.33 -5.64
N GLU A 24 -1.45 7.24 -6.71
CA GLU A 24 -1.93 6.55 -7.89
C GLU A 24 -2.20 5.08 -7.60
N LEU A 25 -1.29 4.47 -6.86
CA LEU A 25 -1.47 3.07 -6.50
C LEU A 25 -2.70 2.88 -5.63
N VAL A 26 -2.96 3.83 -4.73
CA VAL A 26 -4.14 3.78 -3.90
C VAL A 26 -5.39 3.88 -4.77
N ARG A 27 -5.41 4.81 -5.71
CA ARG A 27 -6.58 4.97 -6.55
C ARG A 27 -6.87 3.74 -7.38
N LYS A 28 -5.84 3.03 -7.78
CA LYS A 28 -6.00 1.83 -8.59
C LYS A 28 -6.20 0.60 -7.76
N ASN A 29 -6.27 0.75 -6.44
CA ASN A 29 -6.37 -0.39 -5.55
C ASN A 29 -5.24 -1.39 -5.77
N ALA A 30 -4.07 -0.85 -6.07
CA ALA A 30 -2.91 -1.69 -6.36
C ALA A 30 -1.99 -1.81 -5.16
N ILE A 31 -2.35 -1.25 -4.03
CA ILE A 31 -1.52 -1.25 -2.84
C ILE A 31 -2.42 -1.41 -1.63
N PRO A 32 -2.01 -2.19 -0.62
CA PRO A 32 -2.83 -2.31 0.59
C PRO A 32 -2.88 -0.97 1.31
N VAL A 33 -4.06 -0.49 1.63
CA VAL A 33 -4.23 0.82 2.21
C VAL A 33 -5.35 0.79 3.23
N ILE A 34 -5.19 1.58 4.28
CA ILE A 34 -6.21 1.80 5.28
C ILE A 34 -6.79 3.19 5.04
N ARG A 35 -8.08 3.27 4.81
CA ARG A 35 -8.73 4.54 4.53
C ARG A 35 -9.39 5.05 5.79
N LEU A 36 -8.91 6.18 6.27
CA LEU A 36 -9.45 6.76 7.49
C LEU A 36 -10.52 7.80 7.21
N GLY A 37 -10.55 8.30 5.99
CA GLY A 37 -11.52 9.31 5.62
C GLY A 37 -11.38 9.59 4.16
N GLU A 38 -11.86 10.76 3.74
CA GLU A 38 -11.91 11.04 2.33
C GLU A 38 -10.54 11.09 1.70
N ARG A 39 -9.59 11.64 2.41
CA ARG A 39 -8.26 11.82 1.83
C ARG A 39 -7.18 11.44 2.80
N GLN A 40 -7.52 10.63 3.77
CA GLN A 40 -6.54 10.20 4.76
C GLN A 40 -6.27 8.74 4.59
N TYR A 41 -5.06 8.45 4.19
CA TYR A 41 -4.64 7.09 3.96
C TYR A 41 -3.51 6.73 4.90
N ARG A 42 -3.54 5.51 5.37
CA ARG A 42 -2.46 4.96 6.19
C ARG A 42 -2.16 3.58 5.67
N PHE A 43 -0.99 3.10 6.03
CA PHE A 43 -0.53 1.83 5.50
C PHE A 43 0.03 1.01 6.65
N ASP A 44 -0.29 -0.28 6.64
CA ASP A 44 0.23 -1.21 7.63
C ASP A 44 1.60 -1.68 7.15
N ALA A 45 2.63 -1.47 7.97
CA ALA A 45 3.99 -1.82 7.55
C ALA A 45 4.11 -3.28 7.17
N GLU A 46 3.45 -4.17 7.91
CA GLU A 46 3.53 -5.58 7.59
C GLU A 46 2.88 -5.88 6.25
N ALA A 47 1.73 -5.26 6.00
CA ALA A 47 1.05 -5.47 4.73
C ALA A 47 1.89 -4.95 3.57
N ILE A 48 2.54 -3.81 3.78
CA ILE A 48 3.39 -3.23 2.73
C ILE A 48 4.59 -4.15 2.47
N LYS A 49 5.17 -4.70 3.51
CA LYS A 49 6.31 -5.60 3.33
C LYS A 49 5.91 -6.83 2.53
N GLU A 50 4.76 -7.40 2.84
CA GLU A 50 4.28 -8.55 2.10
C GLU A 50 3.99 -8.18 0.66
N TRP A 51 3.40 -7.00 0.47
CA TRP A 51 3.08 -6.53 -0.87
C TRP A 51 4.36 -6.40 -1.70
N ILE A 52 5.40 -5.86 -1.11
CA ILE A 52 6.68 -5.74 -1.79
C ILE A 52 7.24 -7.12 -2.11
N ALA A 53 7.13 -8.04 -1.16
CA ALA A 53 7.66 -9.39 -1.36
C ALA A 53 6.94 -10.09 -2.50
N ARG A 54 5.71 -9.72 -2.77
CA ARG A 54 4.95 -10.31 -3.85
C ARG A 54 5.13 -9.58 -5.17
N GLY A 55 6.08 -8.65 -5.22
CA GLY A 55 6.35 -7.92 -6.44
C GLY A 55 5.45 -6.74 -6.66
N GLY A 56 4.83 -6.24 -5.58
CA GLY A 56 4.00 -5.05 -5.70
C GLY A 56 2.62 -5.31 -6.21
N ARG A 57 2.08 -6.50 -5.94
CA ARG A 57 0.72 -6.82 -6.37
C ARG A 57 -0.15 -7.08 -5.18
N CYS A 58 -1.35 -6.52 -5.25
CA CYS A 58 -2.35 -6.83 -4.25
C CYS A 58 -3.06 -8.12 -4.62
N PRO A 59 -3.35 -8.97 -3.65
CA PRO A 59 -4.22 -10.12 -3.93
C PRO A 59 -5.59 -9.59 -4.28
N THR A 60 -6.05 -9.88 -5.46
CA THR A 60 -7.37 -9.50 -5.90
C THR A 60 -8.08 -10.74 -6.37
N GLU A 61 -9.36 -10.57 -6.63
CA GLU A 61 -10.10 -11.70 -7.15
C GLU A 61 -9.49 -12.23 -8.42
N ARG A 62 -9.03 -11.31 -9.24
CA ARG A 62 -8.45 -11.72 -10.50
C ARG A 62 -7.19 -12.51 -10.28
N GLU A 63 -6.39 -12.10 -9.31
CA GLU A 63 -5.17 -12.81 -9.02
C GLU A 63 -5.40 -14.12 -8.31
N ALA A 64 -6.48 -14.18 -7.55
CA ALA A 64 -6.79 -15.42 -6.84
C ALA A 64 -7.26 -16.51 -7.78
N ARG A 65 -7.65 -16.15 -8.97
CA ARG A 65 -8.09 -17.15 -9.92
C ARG A 65 -6.92 -17.78 -10.63
N PRO A 66 -7.02 -19.07 -10.89
CA PRO A 66 -5.95 -19.78 -11.58
C PRO A 66 -5.74 -19.30 -12.98
#